data_d99dfd1423bd3c37f8a13fc60fb3fab3
#
_entry.id   d99dfd1423bd3c37f8a13fc60fb3fab3
#
_cell.length_a   1.000
_cell.length_b   1.000
_cell.length_c   1.000
_cell.angle_alpha   90.00
_cell.angle_beta   90.00
_cell.angle_gamma   90.00
#
_symmetry.space_group_name_H-M   'P 1'
#
loop_
_entity.id
_entity.type
_entity.pdbx_description
1 polymer ?
#
loop_
_entity_poly.entity_id
_entity_poly.type
_entity_poly.pdbx_seq_one_letter_code
_entity_poly.pdbx_strand_id
1 'polypeptide(L)'
;ATIAKIWRAGCIIRSRFLDQMASAYDKGEAVNLLVVPDFVEIMKDSHPSLRKVVAAAAVGEFPMICLSAALSYFDSYRQAQGTANLIQGQRNGLWLRRRNYPCVIVENKLQGTA
;
A
#
# COMPACT_ATOMS: atom_id res chain seq x y z
N ALA A 1 17.13 5.84 5.96
CA ALA A 1 17.44 6.23 7.35
C ALA A 1 17.82 7.71 7.48
N THR A 2 18.78 8.24 6.75
CA THR A 2 19.26 9.65 6.89
C THR A 2 18.14 10.68 6.76
N ILE A 3 17.27 10.55 5.76
CA ILE A 3 16.13 11.47 5.55
C ILE A 3 15.20 11.46 6.76
N ALA A 4 14.87 10.29 7.31
CA ALA A 4 14.01 10.16 8.48
C ALA A 4 14.64 10.85 9.72
N LYS A 5 15.95 10.73 9.89
CA LYS A 5 16.71 11.39 10.97
C LYS A 5 16.71 12.93 10.81
N ILE A 6 16.85 13.44 9.59
CA ILE A 6 16.77 14.87 9.29
C ILE A 6 15.38 15.40 9.61
N TRP A 7 14.32 14.73 9.16
CA TRP A 7 12.95 15.11 9.45
C TRP A 7 12.63 15.07 10.96
N ARG A 8 13.18 14.07 11.66
CA ARG A 8 13.04 13.96 13.11
C ARG A 8 13.64 15.16 13.83
N ALA A 9 14.81 15.60 13.41
CA ALA A 9 15.51 16.74 14.03
C ALA A 9 14.85 18.09 13.71
N GLY A 10 14.30 18.26 12.51
CA GLY A 10 13.67 19.49 12.04
C GLY A 10 12.18 19.64 12.35
N CYS A 11 11.52 18.58 12.83
CA CYS A 11 10.08 18.59 13.07
C CYS A 11 9.71 19.02 14.49
N ILE A 12 8.77 19.95 14.61
CA ILE A 12 8.22 20.39 15.91
C ILE A 12 7.55 19.25 16.66
N ILE A 13 6.89 18.34 15.95
CA ILE A 13 6.11 17.24 16.52
C ILE A 13 7.02 16.08 16.97
N ARG A 14 8.22 15.94 16.43
CA ARG A 14 9.21 14.90 16.76
C ARG A 14 8.60 13.49 16.87
N SER A 15 7.94 13.03 15.82
CA SER A 15 7.22 11.77 15.81
C SER A 15 8.13 10.58 16.09
N ARG A 16 7.75 9.72 17.05
CA ARG A 16 8.42 8.43 17.31
C ARG A 16 8.43 7.52 16.08
N PHE A 17 7.45 7.69 15.21
CA PHE A 17 7.35 6.96 13.94
C PHE A 17 8.58 7.16 13.04
N LEU A 18 9.19 8.35 13.04
CA LEU A 18 10.39 8.64 12.28
C LEU A 18 11.62 7.85 12.79
N ASP A 19 11.71 7.62 14.10
CA ASP A 19 12.77 6.80 14.68
C ASP A 19 12.60 5.33 14.28
N GLN A 20 11.38 4.82 14.29
CA GLN A 20 11.03 3.47 13.82
C GLN A 20 11.36 3.30 12.33
N MET A 21 11.01 4.29 11.50
CA MET A 21 11.38 4.31 10.08
C MET A 21 12.90 4.30 9.89
N ALA A 22 13.64 5.14 10.62
CA ALA A 22 15.10 5.16 10.52
C ALA A 22 15.69 3.80 10.85
N SER A 23 15.25 3.17 11.96
CA SER A 23 15.70 1.85 12.39
C SER A 23 15.40 0.76 11.35
N ALA A 24 14.21 0.79 10.74
CA ALA A 24 13.81 -0.15 9.70
C ALA A 24 14.72 -0.06 8.47
N TYR A 25 15.05 1.16 8.05
CA TYR A 25 15.93 1.37 6.89
C TYR A 25 17.42 1.16 7.21
N ASP A 26 17.85 1.34 8.45
CA ASP A 26 19.23 1.03 8.85
C ASP A 26 19.51 -0.49 8.81
N LYS A 27 18.49 -1.34 9.02
CA LYS A 27 18.57 -2.80 8.86
C LYS A 27 18.70 -3.26 7.39
N GLY A 28 18.53 -2.37 6.43
CA GLY A 28 18.83 -2.60 5.01
C GLY A 28 17.83 -3.46 4.22
N GLU A 29 16.75 -3.93 4.81
CA GLU A 29 15.83 -4.90 4.19
C GLU A 29 14.54 -4.28 3.61
N ALA A 30 14.30 -3.00 3.78
CA ALA A 30 13.02 -2.39 3.46
C ALA A 30 12.95 -1.79 2.06
N VAL A 31 12.39 -2.49 1.11
CA VAL A 31 11.90 -1.91 -0.15
C VAL A 31 10.66 -1.05 0.10
N ASN A 32 9.78 -1.47 0.99
CA ASN A 32 8.59 -0.74 1.41
C ASN A 32 8.35 -0.96 2.91
N LEU A 33 8.03 0.12 3.64
CA LEU A 33 7.74 0.06 5.07
C LEU A 33 6.59 -0.87 5.43
N LEU A 34 5.59 -1.02 4.57
CA LEU A 34 4.43 -1.87 4.80
C LEU A 34 4.77 -3.37 4.88
N VAL A 35 5.97 -3.78 4.44
CA VAL A 35 6.43 -5.18 4.51
C VAL A 35 7.47 -5.42 5.62
N VAL A 36 7.87 -4.38 6.34
CA VAL A 36 8.76 -4.51 7.50
C VAL A 36 8.00 -5.13 8.67
N PRO A 37 8.50 -6.18 9.34
CA PRO A 37 7.77 -6.91 10.38
C PRO A 37 7.16 -6.01 11.47
N ASP A 38 7.93 -5.05 12.00
CA ASP A 38 7.47 -4.13 13.04
C ASP A 38 6.28 -3.27 12.57
N PHE A 39 6.27 -2.87 11.28
CA PHE A 39 5.17 -2.10 10.68
C PHE A 39 3.98 -2.98 10.30
N VAL A 40 4.20 -4.23 9.94
CA VAL A 40 3.13 -5.20 9.68
C VAL A 40 2.28 -5.40 10.93
N GLU A 41 2.90 -5.54 12.11
CA GLU A 41 2.16 -5.65 13.37
C GLU A 41 1.36 -4.37 13.69
N ILE A 42 1.97 -3.20 13.57
CA ILE A 42 1.26 -1.92 13.75
C ILE A 42 0.08 -1.82 12.79
N MET A 43 0.24 -2.24 11.54
CA MET A 43 -0.83 -2.21 10.55
C MET A 43 -1.94 -3.21 10.85
N LYS A 44 -1.61 -4.42 11.33
CA LYS A 44 -2.63 -5.40 11.76
C LYS A 44 -3.52 -4.84 12.85
N ASP A 45 -2.96 -4.14 13.82
CA ASP A 45 -3.71 -3.57 14.93
C ASP A 45 -4.51 -2.32 14.53
N SER A 46 -3.95 -1.50 13.66
CA SER A 46 -4.48 -0.16 13.37
C SER A 46 -5.50 -0.14 12.21
N HIS A 47 -5.30 -0.97 11.15
CA HIS A 47 -6.15 -0.90 9.96
C HIS A 47 -7.63 -1.21 10.21
N PRO A 48 -8.04 -2.08 11.20
CA PRO A 48 -9.46 -2.30 11.46
C PRO A 48 -10.15 -1.05 12.00
N SER A 49 -9.45 -0.26 12.82
CA SER A 49 -9.96 1.01 13.35
C SER A 49 -10.10 2.06 12.26
N LEU A 50 -9.08 2.19 11.40
CA LEU A 50 -9.13 3.07 10.22
C LEU A 50 -10.31 2.72 9.32
N ARG A 51 -10.54 1.44 9.09
CA ARG A 51 -11.64 0.94 8.26
C ARG A 51 -13.01 1.31 8.81
N LYS A 52 -13.20 1.20 10.14
CA LYS A 52 -14.43 1.62 10.84
C LYS A 52 -14.67 3.13 10.67
N VAL A 53 -13.64 3.94 10.85
CA VAL A 53 -13.72 5.40 10.70
C VAL A 53 -14.09 5.79 9.27
N VAL A 54 -13.42 5.22 8.28
CA VAL A 54 -13.71 5.50 6.85
C VAL A 54 -15.13 5.06 6.47
N ALA A 55 -15.57 3.90 6.95
CA ALA A 55 -16.92 3.42 6.71
C ALA A 55 -17.99 4.32 7.36
N ALA A 56 -17.79 4.73 8.62
CA ALA A 56 -18.69 5.64 9.31
C ALA A 56 -18.76 7.00 8.62
N ALA A 57 -17.63 7.52 8.17
CA ALA A 57 -17.57 8.78 7.43
C ALA A 57 -18.31 8.69 6.09
N ALA A 58 -18.16 7.58 5.35
CA ALA A 58 -18.84 7.37 4.09
C ALA A 58 -20.38 7.31 4.29
N VAL A 59 -20.85 6.62 5.33
CA VAL A 59 -22.29 6.54 5.68
C VAL A 59 -22.83 7.90 6.17
N GLY A 60 -22.00 8.65 6.91
CA GLY A 60 -22.37 9.97 7.43
C GLY A 60 -22.14 11.13 6.47
N GLU A 61 -21.74 10.85 5.21
CA GLU A 61 -21.47 11.86 4.17
C GLU A 61 -20.33 12.84 4.53
N PHE A 62 -19.41 12.42 5.42
CA PHE A 62 -18.22 13.23 5.78
C PHE A 62 -17.07 12.97 4.80
N PRO A 63 -16.49 14.02 4.18
CA PRO A 63 -15.39 13.85 3.26
C PRO A 63 -14.09 13.51 4.01
N MET A 64 -13.56 12.29 3.81
CA MET A 64 -12.29 11.82 4.38
C MET A 64 -11.32 11.36 3.29
N ILE A 65 -10.99 12.24 2.37
CA ILE A 65 -10.24 11.93 1.15
C ILE A 65 -8.90 11.25 1.46
N CYS A 66 -8.09 11.83 2.37
CA CYS A 66 -6.76 11.30 2.69
C CYS A 66 -6.82 9.91 3.36
N LEU A 67 -7.73 9.72 4.33
CA LEU A 67 -7.85 8.43 5.03
C LEU A 67 -8.44 7.35 4.13
N SER A 68 -9.40 7.70 3.29
CA SER A 68 -9.97 6.78 2.29
C SER A 68 -8.91 6.37 1.25
N ALA A 69 -8.11 7.31 0.77
CA ALA A 69 -7.01 7.03 -0.15
C ALA A 69 -5.93 6.15 0.50
N ALA A 70 -5.57 6.41 1.75
CA ALA A 70 -4.60 5.60 2.49
C ALA A 70 -5.10 4.16 2.68
N LEU A 71 -6.37 3.97 3.04
CA LEU A 71 -6.99 2.65 3.16
C LEU A 71 -7.03 1.93 1.81
N SER A 72 -7.42 2.61 0.75
CA SER A 72 -7.46 2.06 -0.60
C SER A 72 -6.06 1.66 -1.11
N TYR A 73 -5.05 2.46 -0.81
CA TYR A 73 -3.66 2.14 -1.13
C TYR A 73 -3.21 0.86 -0.39
N PHE A 74 -3.45 0.80 0.92
CA PHE A 74 -3.11 -0.38 1.73
C PHE A 74 -3.80 -1.65 1.21
N ASP A 75 -5.10 -1.57 0.92
CA ASP A 75 -5.86 -2.71 0.39
C ASP A 75 -5.36 -3.13 -1.00
N SER A 76 -5.05 -2.18 -1.87
CA SER A 76 -4.51 -2.46 -3.20
C SER A 76 -3.11 -3.08 -3.13
N TYR A 77 -2.27 -2.61 -2.22
CA TYR A 77 -0.89 -3.08 -2.08
C TYR A 77 -0.79 -4.55 -1.67
N ARG A 78 -1.70 -5.02 -0.82
CA ARG A 78 -1.73 -6.42 -0.34
C ARG A 78 -2.51 -7.38 -1.23
N GLN A 79 -3.15 -6.91 -2.30
CA GLN A 79 -3.87 -7.76 -3.24
C GLN A 79 -2.97 -8.18 -4.41
N ALA A 80 -2.77 -9.48 -4.56
CA ALA A 80 -2.01 -10.04 -5.70
C ALA A 80 -2.72 -9.79 -7.04
N GLN A 81 -4.07 -9.76 -7.03
CA GLN A 81 -4.89 -9.50 -8.21
C GLN A 81 -5.90 -8.40 -7.90
N GLY A 82 -5.62 -7.21 -8.39
CA GLY A 82 -6.47 -6.03 -8.21
C GLY A 82 -7.25 -5.67 -9.48
N THR A 83 -8.07 -4.61 -9.37
CA THR A 83 -8.84 -4.05 -10.50
C THR A 83 -7.97 -3.63 -11.69
N ALA A 84 -6.71 -3.24 -11.44
CA ALA A 84 -5.74 -2.92 -12.48
C ALA A 84 -5.47 -4.12 -13.42
N ASN A 85 -5.51 -5.34 -12.92
CA ASN A 85 -5.35 -6.55 -13.72
C ASN A 85 -6.52 -6.74 -14.69
N LEU A 86 -7.74 -6.42 -14.27
CA LEU A 86 -8.92 -6.44 -15.15
C LEU A 86 -8.80 -5.40 -16.27
N ILE A 87 -8.41 -4.18 -15.94
CA ILE A 87 -8.19 -3.10 -16.91
C ILE A 87 -7.08 -3.49 -17.91
N GLN A 88 -5.98 -4.05 -17.41
CA GLN A 88 -4.89 -4.54 -18.26
C GLN A 88 -5.35 -5.71 -19.14
N GLY A 89 -6.15 -6.63 -18.59
CA GLY A 89 -6.75 -7.72 -19.33
C GLY A 89 -7.67 -7.24 -20.47
N GLN A 90 -8.52 -6.25 -20.19
CA GLN A 90 -9.37 -5.62 -21.19
C GLN A 90 -8.55 -4.94 -22.30
N ARG A 91 -7.53 -4.17 -21.92
CA ARG A 91 -6.61 -3.54 -22.86
C ARG A 91 -5.90 -4.56 -23.75
N ASN A 92 -5.37 -5.62 -23.16
CA ASN A 92 -4.70 -6.68 -23.87
C ASN A 92 -5.68 -7.46 -24.77
N GLY A 93 -6.88 -7.77 -24.31
CA GLY A 93 -7.92 -8.43 -25.09
C GLY A 93 -8.35 -7.63 -26.32
N LEU A 94 -8.50 -6.30 -26.20
CA LEU A 94 -8.78 -5.41 -27.33
C LEU A 94 -7.61 -5.36 -28.32
N TRP A 95 -6.39 -5.39 -27.83
CA TRP A 95 -5.17 -5.34 -28.67
C TRP A 95 -4.92 -6.66 -29.38
N LEU A 96 -5.12 -7.79 -28.70
CA LEU A 96 -4.97 -9.14 -29.21
C LEU A 96 -6.03 -9.49 -30.27
N ARG A 97 -7.26 -9.00 -30.09
CA ARG A 97 -8.33 -9.16 -31.08
C ARG A 97 -7.97 -8.49 -32.42
N ARG A 98 -7.12 -7.43 -32.40
CA ARG A 98 -6.61 -6.77 -33.61
C ARG A 98 -5.42 -7.48 -34.25
N ARG A 99 -4.69 -8.35 -33.54
CA ARG A 99 -3.41 -8.93 -34.01
C ARG A 99 -3.30 -10.45 -33.97
N ASN A 100 -4.34 -11.19 -33.65
CA ASN A 100 -4.30 -12.68 -33.55
C ASN A 100 -3.17 -13.26 -32.65
N TYR A 101 -2.75 -12.55 -31.59
CA TYR A 101 -1.78 -13.08 -30.64
C TYR A 101 -2.45 -13.78 -29.47
N PRO A 102 -1.88 -14.91 -28.95
CA PRO A 102 -2.40 -15.55 -27.77
C PRO A 102 -2.28 -14.64 -26.54
N CYS A 103 -3.31 -14.67 -25.69
CA CYS A 103 -3.37 -13.86 -24.47
C CYS A 103 -2.29 -14.31 -23.48
N VAL A 104 -1.22 -13.56 -23.35
CA VAL A 104 -0.22 -13.76 -22.29
C VAL A 104 -0.73 -13.05 -21.05
N ILE A 105 -1.35 -13.79 -20.15
CA ILE A 105 -1.58 -13.34 -18.78
C ILE A 105 -0.21 -13.30 -18.12
N VAL A 106 0.28 -12.09 -17.86
CA VAL A 106 1.50 -11.92 -17.06
C VAL A 106 1.16 -12.36 -15.64
N GLU A 107 1.49 -13.60 -15.33
CA GLU A 107 1.52 -14.07 -13.94
C GLU A 107 2.59 -13.25 -13.20
N ASN A 108 2.16 -12.22 -12.47
CA ASN A 108 3.01 -11.60 -11.47
C ASN A 108 3.26 -12.63 -10.36
N LYS A 109 4.42 -13.29 -10.44
CA LYS A 109 5.02 -14.04 -9.33
C LYS A 109 5.34 -13.08 -8.18
N LEU A 110 4.34 -12.68 -7.43
CA LEU A 110 4.45 -12.23 -6.05
C LEU A 110 3.76 -13.30 -5.17
N GLN A 111 4.13 -14.55 -5.39
CA GLN A 111 3.93 -15.60 -4.42
C GLN A 111 5.12 -15.58 -3.48
N GLY A 112 4.89 -15.19 -2.25
CA GLY A 112 5.86 -15.34 -1.18
C GLY A 112 5.48 -14.47 0.01
N THR A 113 4.87 -15.16 0.93
CA THR A 113 4.68 -14.94 2.36
C THR A 113 3.25 -14.60 2.77
N ALA A 114 2.54 -15.69 3.01
CA ALA A 114 1.49 -15.73 4.01
C ALA A 114 2.13 -15.65 5.41
#